data_e450896c5e956200cad36f2b2dcd1a96
#
_entry.id   e450896c5e956200cad36f2b2dcd1a96
#
_cell.length_a   1.000
_cell.length_b   1.000
_cell.length_c   1.000
_cell.angle_alpha   90.00
_cell.angle_beta   90.00
_cell.angle_gamma   90.00
#
_symmetry.space_group_name_H-M   'P 1'
#
loop_
_entity.id
_entity.type
_entity.pdbx_description
1 polymer ?
#
loop_
_entity_poly.entity_id
_entity_poly.type
_entity_poly.pdbx_seq_one_letter_code
_entity_poly.pdbx_strand_id
1 'polypeptide(L)'
;MPPWRPYQGKGTGEHGLFRGLKEAFVAGDVMLADGYYCSYFLIADLIRRGVDVVFEQHGARHTDFRRGEQLGTRDHRVCWSRPARPDWMSREEYHSSPKQITVREANVGKKVLVTTLLSPRKTAKAELEALFLQRWHVELDLRNIKTTLGMEALSCKSPQMCEKEMWVYLLAYNLIRLLMAEAALQAGVTPRQLSFKHTLQIWVAWSQRQFLSDNKEDTATLFRLIAQIRVGERPGRVEPRAVKRRPKPYPHLNKPHWKARQEIRKHGHASKLELN
;
A
#
# COMPACT_ATOMS: atom_id res chain seq x y z
N MET A 1 2.27 -6.09 19.75
CA MET A 1 2.15 -6.77 18.44
C MET A 1 1.18 -5.99 17.59
N PRO A 2 1.49 -5.66 16.32
CA PRO A 2 0.51 -5.02 15.47
C PRO A 2 -0.71 -5.95 15.33
N PRO A 3 -1.92 -5.39 15.41
CA PRO A 3 -3.13 -6.20 15.25
C PRO A 3 -3.22 -6.70 13.81
N TRP A 4 -3.47 -7.99 13.64
CA TRP A 4 -3.79 -8.59 12.35
C TRP A 4 -5.15 -9.27 12.44
N ARG A 5 -5.85 -9.37 11.32
CA ARG A 5 -7.13 -10.07 11.25
C ARG A 5 -7.20 -10.92 9.99
N PRO A 6 -7.58 -12.20 10.09
CA PRO A 6 -7.72 -13.05 8.93
C PRO A 6 -8.91 -12.63 8.07
N TYR A 7 -8.75 -12.70 6.76
CA TYR A 7 -9.85 -12.55 5.83
C TYR A 7 -10.78 -13.76 5.89
N GLN A 8 -12.06 -13.55 6.20
CA GLN A 8 -13.07 -14.62 6.35
C GLN A 8 -14.09 -14.60 5.19
N GLY A 9 -13.64 -14.45 3.96
CA GLY A 9 -14.49 -14.46 2.79
C GLY A 9 -15.21 -13.13 2.51
N LYS A 10 -16.27 -13.16 1.71
CA LYS A 10 -16.94 -11.97 1.17
C LYS A 10 -17.58 -11.04 2.22
N GLY A 11 -17.79 -11.50 3.44
CA GLY A 11 -18.34 -10.70 4.55
C GLY A 11 -17.34 -9.76 5.21
N THR A 12 -16.03 -9.98 4.99
CA THR A 12 -14.95 -9.17 5.55
C THR A 12 -14.17 -8.46 4.45
N GLY A 13 -14.72 -7.34 3.98
CA GLY A 13 -13.99 -6.50 3.02
C GLY A 13 -12.78 -5.82 3.69
N GLU A 14 -11.82 -5.38 2.88
CA GLU A 14 -10.58 -4.74 3.31
C GLU A 14 -10.82 -3.54 4.25
N HIS A 15 -11.81 -2.70 3.97
CA HIS A 15 -12.25 -1.63 4.88
C HIS A 15 -12.77 -2.15 6.24
N GLY A 16 -13.43 -3.32 6.24
CA GLY A 16 -13.91 -3.96 7.48
C GLY A 16 -12.74 -4.40 8.36
N LEU A 17 -11.74 -5.03 7.75
CA LEU A 17 -10.50 -5.42 8.43
C LEU A 17 -9.72 -4.22 8.93
N PHE A 18 -9.58 -3.20 8.09
CA PHE A 18 -8.86 -1.97 8.44
C PHE A 18 -9.49 -1.25 9.64
N ARG A 19 -10.84 -1.21 9.74
CA ARG A 19 -11.50 -0.63 10.92
C ARG A 19 -11.03 -1.25 12.24
N GLY A 20 -10.70 -2.54 12.24
CA GLY A 20 -10.14 -3.21 13.42
C GLY A 20 -8.67 -2.92 13.69
N LEU A 21 -7.97 -2.25 12.76
CA LEU A 21 -6.55 -1.89 12.88
C LEU A 21 -6.33 -0.41 13.22
N LYS A 22 -7.37 0.40 13.23
CA LYS A 22 -7.28 1.86 13.45
C LYS A 22 -6.65 2.26 14.79
N GLU A 23 -6.73 1.39 15.79
CA GLU A 23 -6.14 1.64 17.11
C GLU A 23 -4.61 1.56 17.12
N ALA A 24 -4.01 1.06 16.03
CA ALA A 24 -2.55 1.07 15.87
C ALA A 24 -2.00 2.48 15.55
N PHE A 25 -2.85 3.40 15.10
CA PHE A 25 -2.46 4.77 14.82
C PHE A 25 -2.47 5.62 16.09
N VAL A 26 -1.45 6.45 16.23
CA VAL A 26 -1.30 7.42 17.32
C VAL A 26 -1.36 8.86 16.77
N ALA A 27 -1.69 9.81 17.64
CA ALA A 27 -1.71 11.22 17.27
C ALA A 27 -0.34 11.67 16.73
N GLY A 28 -0.35 12.39 15.62
CA GLY A 28 0.86 12.81 14.89
C GLY A 28 1.27 11.89 13.74
N ASP A 29 0.67 10.70 13.63
CA ASP A 29 0.89 9.86 12.45
C ASP A 29 0.31 10.48 11.18
N VAL A 30 0.87 10.13 10.04
CA VAL A 30 0.34 10.46 8.72
C VAL A 30 0.06 9.18 7.93
N MET A 31 -1.21 8.90 7.69
CA MET A 31 -1.61 7.74 6.89
C MET A 31 -1.54 8.04 5.40
N LEU A 32 -0.81 7.21 4.65
CA LEU A 32 -0.73 7.25 3.19
C LEU A 32 -1.54 6.10 2.60
N ALA A 33 -2.48 6.39 1.70
CA ALA A 33 -3.27 5.34 1.05
C ALA A 33 -3.69 5.70 -0.38
N ASP A 34 -4.12 4.70 -1.13
CA ASP A 34 -4.72 4.89 -2.44
C ASP A 34 -6.17 5.38 -2.35
N GLY A 35 -6.81 5.58 -3.53
CA GLY A 35 -8.17 6.09 -3.62
C GLY A 35 -9.23 5.19 -3.00
N TYR A 36 -8.96 3.93 -2.79
CA TYR A 36 -9.90 3.00 -2.15
C TYR A 36 -10.20 3.40 -0.70
N TYR A 37 -9.19 3.91 0.03
CA TYR A 37 -9.34 4.37 1.40
C TYR A 37 -9.85 5.82 1.54
N CYS A 38 -9.91 6.58 0.44
CA CYS A 38 -10.31 7.99 0.46
C CYS A 38 -11.82 8.14 0.67
N SER A 39 -12.29 7.91 1.89
CA SER A 39 -13.70 8.04 2.28
C SER A 39 -13.89 9.04 3.39
N TYR A 40 -15.06 9.73 3.38
CA TYR A 40 -15.41 10.74 4.37
C TYR A 40 -15.27 10.24 5.81
N PHE A 41 -15.89 9.08 6.10
CA PHE A 41 -15.96 8.57 7.46
C PHE A 41 -14.61 8.09 7.99
N LEU A 42 -13.74 7.56 7.11
CA LEU A 42 -12.39 7.19 7.50
C LEU A 42 -11.55 8.44 7.82
N ILE A 43 -11.60 9.45 6.95
CA ILE A 43 -10.86 10.70 7.18
C ILE A 43 -11.34 11.37 8.46
N ALA A 44 -12.68 11.46 8.68
CA ALA A 44 -13.25 12.03 9.88
C ALA A 44 -12.83 11.30 11.18
N ASP A 45 -12.72 9.97 11.13
CA ASP A 45 -12.28 9.17 12.27
C ASP A 45 -10.78 9.37 12.56
N LEU A 46 -9.95 9.43 11.53
CA LEU A 46 -8.52 9.69 11.66
C LEU A 46 -8.24 11.10 12.18
N ILE A 47 -8.94 12.12 11.68
CA ILE A 47 -8.86 13.49 12.23
C ILE A 47 -9.16 13.50 13.74
N ARG A 48 -10.22 12.81 14.17
CA ARG A 48 -10.58 12.73 15.60
C ARG A 48 -9.49 12.08 16.46
N ARG A 49 -8.67 11.20 15.86
CA ARG A 49 -7.54 10.55 16.52
C ARG A 49 -6.25 11.39 16.48
N GLY A 50 -6.27 12.53 15.81
CA GLY A 50 -5.07 13.37 15.60
C GLY A 50 -4.13 12.78 14.54
N VAL A 51 -4.65 11.94 13.64
CA VAL A 51 -3.90 11.32 12.54
C VAL A 51 -4.19 12.07 11.26
N ASP A 52 -3.15 12.54 10.59
CA ASP A 52 -3.26 13.16 9.29
C ASP A 52 -3.34 12.12 8.16
N VAL A 53 -3.86 12.54 7.02
CA VAL A 53 -3.97 11.68 5.84
C VAL A 53 -3.38 12.34 4.60
N VAL A 54 -2.81 11.53 3.72
CA VAL A 54 -2.51 11.89 2.33
C VAL A 54 -2.97 10.73 1.44
N PHE A 55 -4.14 10.89 0.86
CA PHE A 55 -4.79 9.85 0.05
C PHE A 55 -4.88 10.28 -1.42
N GLU A 56 -4.82 9.33 -2.33
CA GLU A 56 -5.32 9.55 -3.68
C GLU A 56 -6.83 9.73 -3.64
N GLN A 57 -7.38 10.66 -4.41
CA GLN A 57 -8.82 10.86 -4.46
C GLN A 57 -9.53 9.62 -5.00
N HIS A 58 -10.65 9.26 -4.39
CA HIS A 58 -11.50 8.17 -4.90
C HIS A 58 -12.04 8.50 -6.29
N GLY A 59 -11.97 7.53 -7.21
CA GLY A 59 -12.33 7.74 -8.62
C GLY A 59 -13.76 8.20 -8.89
N ALA A 60 -14.69 7.95 -7.96
CA ALA A 60 -16.08 8.43 -8.07
C ALA A 60 -16.24 9.90 -7.67
N ARG A 61 -15.22 10.57 -7.13
CA ARG A 61 -15.28 11.96 -6.72
C ARG A 61 -14.66 12.85 -7.79
N HIS A 62 -15.35 13.94 -8.13
CA HIS A 62 -14.85 14.95 -9.05
C HIS A 62 -14.51 16.23 -8.27
N THR A 63 -13.27 16.70 -8.39
CA THR A 63 -12.82 17.95 -7.80
C THR A 63 -13.10 19.12 -8.73
N ASP A 64 -13.78 20.15 -8.21
CA ASP A 64 -13.90 21.45 -8.85
C ASP A 64 -12.98 22.44 -8.15
N PHE A 65 -11.78 22.64 -8.69
CA PHE A 65 -10.76 23.54 -8.15
C PHE A 65 -11.16 25.02 -8.12
N ARG A 66 -12.30 25.41 -8.68
CA ARG A 66 -12.82 26.78 -8.58
C ARG A 66 -13.52 27.05 -7.26
N ARG A 67 -13.87 25.99 -6.51
CA ARG A 67 -14.56 26.07 -5.21
C ARG A 67 -13.57 26.11 -4.06
N GLY A 68 -14.04 26.63 -2.91
CA GLY A 68 -13.24 26.69 -1.69
C GLY A 68 -12.17 27.77 -1.70
N GLU A 69 -11.25 27.70 -0.73
CA GLU A 69 -10.15 28.63 -0.58
C GLU A 69 -8.97 28.18 -1.45
N GLN A 70 -8.57 29.07 -2.37
CA GLN A 70 -7.45 28.81 -3.28
C GLN A 70 -6.12 28.92 -2.54
N LEU A 71 -5.31 27.89 -2.59
CA LEU A 71 -3.98 27.82 -1.99
C LEU A 71 -2.86 27.89 -3.03
N GLY A 72 -3.20 27.66 -4.29
CA GLY A 72 -2.31 27.67 -5.43
C GLY A 72 -2.94 27.08 -6.68
N THR A 73 -2.18 26.91 -7.75
CA THR A 73 -2.67 26.35 -9.00
C THR A 73 -3.16 24.91 -8.81
N ARG A 74 -4.48 24.68 -8.96
CA ARG A 74 -5.13 23.37 -8.71
C ARG A 74 -4.77 22.80 -7.34
N ASP A 75 -4.87 23.66 -6.32
CA ASP A 75 -4.61 23.37 -4.92
C ASP A 75 -5.56 24.26 -4.11
N HIS A 76 -6.49 23.67 -3.39
CA HIS A 76 -7.50 24.39 -2.66
C HIS A 76 -7.88 23.68 -1.36
N ARG A 77 -8.43 24.44 -0.42
CA ARG A 77 -9.07 23.94 0.80
C ARG A 77 -10.58 23.96 0.62
N VAL A 78 -11.22 22.83 0.91
CA VAL A 78 -12.66 22.66 0.71
C VAL A 78 -13.29 21.93 1.89
N CYS A 79 -14.54 22.28 2.20
CA CYS A 79 -15.34 21.55 3.17
C CYS A 79 -16.11 20.43 2.48
N TRP A 80 -15.93 19.22 2.98
CA TRP A 80 -16.76 18.08 2.59
C TRP A 80 -17.92 17.92 3.56
N SER A 81 -19.13 17.86 3.05
CA SER A 81 -20.32 17.54 3.85
C SER A 81 -20.43 16.04 4.08
N ARG A 82 -20.93 15.68 5.26
CA ARG A 82 -21.17 14.28 5.64
C ARG A 82 -22.15 13.63 4.68
N PRO A 83 -21.80 12.52 4.02
CA PRO A 83 -22.70 11.77 3.15
C PRO A 83 -23.79 11.05 3.96
N ALA A 84 -24.75 10.44 3.26
CA ALA A 84 -25.73 9.56 3.88
C ALA A 84 -25.07 8.43 4.68
N ARG A 85 -25.78 7.95 5.71
CA ARG A 85 -25.28 6.86 6.55
C ARG A 85 -25.12 5.58 5.72
N PRO A 86 -23.92 4.99 5.68
CA PRO A 86 -23.75 3.69 5.03
C PRO A 86 -24.31 2.55 5.89
N ASP A 87 -24.70 1.44 5.27
CA ASP A 87 -25.36 0.31 5.95
C ASP A 87 -24.51 -0.33 7.06
N TRP A 88 -23.18 -0.31 6.89
CA TRP A 88 -22.24 -0.89 7.87
C TRP A 88 -22.03 -0.04 9.12
N MET A 89 -22.53 1.21 9.17
CA MET A 89 -22.33 2.16 10.27
C MET A 89 -23.58 2.24 11.16
N SER A 90 -23.40 2.17 12.48
CA SER A 90 -24.49 2.35 13.44
C SER A 90 -25.05 3.80 13.39
N ARG A 91 -26.26 4.01 13.93
CA ARG A 91 -26.84 5.36 14.03
C ARG A 91 -26.03 6.23 14.97
N GLU A 92 -25.55 5.68 16.07
CA GLU A 92 -24.75 6.38 17.08
C GLU A 92 -23.42 6.84 16.48
N GLU A 93 -22.69 5.97 15.78
CA GLU A 93 -21.45 6.31 15.08
C GLU A 93 -21.67 7.38 14.01
N TYR A 94 -22.79 7.29 13.28
CA TYR A 94 -23.14 8.30 12.29
C TYR A 94 -23.39 9.66 12.93
N HIS A 95 -24.17 9.72 14.02
CA HIS A 95 -24.48 10.95 14.71
C HIS A 95 -23.24 11.57 15.39
N SER A 96 -22.32 10.76 15.89
CA SER A 96 -21.06 11.22 16.48
C SER A 96 -20.05 11.72 15.43
N SER A 97 -20.23 11.36 14.16
CA SER A 97 -19.37 11.83 13.07
C SER A 97 -19.65 13.32 12.77
N PRO A 98 -18.62 14.13 12.49
CA PRO A 98 -18.81 15.55 12.19
C PRO A 98 -19.71 15.75 10.97
N LYS A 99 -20.49 16.85 10.96
CA LYS A 99 -21.35 17.19 9.81
C LYS A 99 -20.54 17.65 8.60
N GLN A 100 -19.36 18.18 8.83
CA GLN A 100 -18.42 18.63 7.79
C GLN A 100 -16.98 18.35 8.23
N ILE A 101 -16.10 18.10 7.30
CA ILE A 101 -14.65 18.05 7.48
C ILE A 101 -13.99 18.98 6.47
N THR A 102 -12.90 19.62 6.89
CA THR A 102 -12.08 20.43 5.99
C THR A 102 -10.93 19.58 5.48
N VAL A 103 -10.76 19.55 4.17
CA VAL A 103 -9.66 18.86 3.50
C VAL A 103 -9.00 19.79 2.48
N ARG A 104 -7.77 19.48 2.13
CA ARG A 104 -7.06 20.10 1.02
C ARG A 104 -7.03 19.11 -0.13
N GLU A 105 -7.46 19.53 -1.31
CA GLU A 105 -7.35 18.79 -2.55
C GLU A 105 -6.28 19.45 -3.43
N ALA A 106 -5.26 18.69 -3.79
CA ALA A 106 -4.14 19.18 -4.59
C ALA A 106 -3.91 18.27 -5.80
N ASN A 107 -3.86 18.85 -7.00
CA ASN A 107 -3.55 18.08 -8.20
C ASN A 107 -2.04 17.93 -8.34
N VAL A 108 -1.57 16.69 -8.32
CA VAL A 108 -0.17 16.32 -8.43
C VAL A 108 -0.01 15.38 -9.63
N GLY A 109 0.63 15.89 -10.67
CA GLY A 109 0.73 15.17 -11.93
C GLY A 109 -0.65 14.80 -12.50
N LYS A 110 -0.94 13.49 -12.61
CA LYS A 110 -2.22 12.97 -13.12
C LYS A 110 -3.22 12.63 -12.01
N LYS A 111 -2.89 12.88 -10.76
CA LYS A 111 -3.68 12.48 -9.60
C LYS A 111 -4.11 13.69 -8.78
N VAL A 112 -5.25 13.57 -8.11
CA VAL A 112 -5.65 14.51 -7.07
C VAL A 112 -5.37 13.85 -5.73
N LEU A 113 -4.62 14.52 -4.88
CA LEU A 113 -4.39 14.11 -3.50
C LEU A 113 -5.38 14.84 -2.59
N VAL A 114 -5.91 14.11 -1.61
CA VAL A 114 -6.76 14.60 -0.54
C VAL A 114 -6.00 14.49 0.77
N THR A 115 -5.89 15.58 1.50
CA THR A 115 -5.10 15.60 2.74
C THR A 115 -5.72 16.48 3.83
N THR A 116 -5.41 16.17 5.07
CA THR A 116 -5.71 16.99 6.26
C THR A 116 -4.56 17.94 6.60
N LEU A 117 -3.43 17.87 5.90
CA LEU A 117 -2.31 18.82 5.99
C LEU A 117 -2.69 20.11 5.24
N LEU A 118 -3.48 20.96 5.89
CA LEU A 118 -4.19 22.09 5.29
C LEU A 118 -3.30 23.28 4.88
N SER A 119 -2.14 23.44 5.52
CA SER A 119 -1.29 24.63 5.34
C SER A 119 -0.24 24.41 4.23
N PRO A 120 -0.32 25.15 3.11
CA PRO A 120 0.70 25.06 2.05
C PRO A 120 2.06 25.63 2.49
N ARG A 121 2.09 26.46 3.57
CA ARG A 121 3.34 26.97 4.14
C ARG A 121 4.07 25.91 4.97
N LYS A 122 3.33 24.99 5.61
CA LYS A 122 3.91 23.89 6.41
C LYS A 122 4.20 22.67 5.55
N THR A 123 3.38 22.43 4.54
CA THR A 123 3.52 21.29 3.63
C THR A 123 3.22 21.76 2.21
N ALA A 124 4.26 22.05 1.47
CA ALA A 124 4.15 22.45 0.08
C ALA A 124 3.58 21.33 -0.78
N LYS A 125 3.02 21.68 -1.94
CA LYS A 125 2.43 20.69 -2.86
C LYS A 125 3.44 19.64 -3.33
N ALA A 126 4.70 20.04 -3.57
CA ALA A 126 5.77 19.13 -3.92
C ALA A 126 6.12 18.15 -2.78
N GLU A 127 6.04 18.62 -1.53
CA GLU A 127 6.24 17.76 -0.35
C GLU A 127 5.11 16.76 -0.18
N LEU A 128 3.86 17.13 -0.48
CA LEU A 128 2.73 16.18 -0.52
C LEU A 128 2.95 15.09 -1.57
N GLU A 129 3.47 15.45 -2.74
CA GLU A 129 3.83 14.49 -3.78
C GLU A 129 4.92 13.53 -3.30
N ALA A 130 6.01 14.07 -2.79
CA ALA A 130 7.12 13.27 -2.27
C ALA A 130 6.67 12.34 -1.15
N LEU A 131 5.82 12.84 -0.23
CA LEU A 131 5.26 12.04 0.86
C LEU A 131 4.34 10.93 0.33
N PHE A 132 3.44 11.23 -0.61
CA PHE A 132 2.55 10.22 -1.20
C PHE A 132 3.32 9.12 -1.95
N LEU A 133 4.43 9.45 -2.59
CA LEU A 133 5.29 8.48 -3.27
C LEU A 133 5.91 7.47 -2.29
N GLN A 134 6.07 7.82 -1.00
CA GLN A 134 6.53 6.88 0.03
C GLN A 134 5.60 5.66 0.17
N ARG A 135 4.30 5.80 -0.15
CA ARG A 135 3.34 4.70 -0.17
C ARG A 135 3.84 3.49 -0.98
N TRP A 136 4.57 3.74 -2.07
CA TRP A 136 5.12 2.68 -2.91
C TRP A 136 6.08 1.74 -2.16
N HIS A 137 6.69 2.21 -1.09
CA HIS A 137 7.60 1.38 -0.29
C HIS A 137 6.90 0.17 0.33
N VAL A 138 5.63 0.28 0.71
CA VAL A 138 4.84 -0.86 1.23
C VAL A 138 4.71 -1.97 0.18
N GLU A 139 4.49 -1.61 -1.08
CA GLU A 139 4.39 -2.59 -2.17
C GLU A 139 5.73 -3.32 -2.40
N LEU A 140 6.85 -2.60 -2.28
CA LEU A 140 8.19 -3.19 -2.34
C LEU A 140 8.46 -4.13 -1.14
N ASP A 141 8.06 -3.71 0.05
CA ASP A 141 8.23 -4.49 1.28
C ASP A 141 7.37 -5.77 1.22
N LEU A 142 6.10 -5.67 0.80
CA LEU A 142 5.24 -6.83 0.58
C LEU A 142 5.79 -7.78 -0.49
N ARG A 143 6.38 -7.26 -1.58
CA ARG A 143 7.05 -8.08 -2.58
C ARG A 143 8.26 -8.81 -2.00
N ASN A 144 9.06 -8.14 -1.17
CA ASN A 144 10.20 -8.76 -0.51
C ASN A 144 9.77 -9.90 0.42
N ILE A 145 8.69 -9.71 1.18
CA ILE A 145 8.14 -10.74 2.08
C ILE A 145 7.54 -11.89 1.25
N LYS A 146 6.67 -11.58 0.29
CA LYS A 146 5.95 -12.60 -0.49
C LYS A 146 6.87 -13.36 -1.45
N THR A 147 7.61 -12.64 -2.29
CA THR A 147 8.36 -13.24 -3.39
C THR A 147 9.80 -13.57 -3.00
N THR A 148 10.51 -12.67 -2.31
CA THR A 148 11.93 -12.88 -2.02
C THR A 148 12.11 -13.85 -0.85
N LEU A 149 11.30 -13.75 0.20
CA LEU A 149 11.33 -14.69 1.33
C LEU A 149 10.45 -15.93 1.12
N GLY A 150 9.52 -15.91 0.15
CA GLY A 150 8.70 -17.07 -0.21
C GLY A 150 7.38 -17.20 0.54
N MET A 151 6.90 -16.16 1.25
CA MET A 151 5.60 -16.20 1.96
C MET A 151 4.38 -16.18 1.00
N GLU A 152 4.58 -16.29 -0.30
CA GLU A 152 3.48 -16.30 -1.28
C GLU A 152 2.54 -17.51 -1.10
N ALA A 153 3.11 -18.65 -0.64
CA ALA A 153 2.36 -19.83 -0.28
C ALA A 153 2.83 -20.32 1.09
N LEU A 154 1.90 -20.43 2.06
CA LEU A 154 2.21 -20.97 3.37
C LEU A 154 2.25 -22.52 3.29
N SER A 155 3.22 -23.11 3.97
CA SER A 155 3.42 -24.57 4.01
C SER A 155 2.56 -25.24 5.06
N CYS A 156 2.23 -24.54 6.13
CA CYS A 156 1.42 -25.03 7.23
C CYS A 156 -0.05 -25.14 6.85
N LYS A 157 -0.72 -26.19 7.40
CA LYS A 157 -2.12 -26.50 7.04
C LYS A 157 -3.15 -26.08 8.09
N SER A 158 -2.76 -25.85 9.33
CA SER A 158 -3.68 -25.37 10.36
C SER A 158 -3.58 -23.85 10.51
N PRO A 159 -4.70 -23.14 10.82
CA PRO A 159 -4.69 -21.70 10.98
C PRO A 159 -3.65 -21.19 11.99
N GLN A 160 -3.49 -21.86 13.12
CA GLN A 160 -2.53 -21.51 14.18
C GLN A 160 -1.08 -21.66 13.71
N MET A 161 -0.80 -22.68 12.91
CA MET A 161 0.55 -22.89 12.37
C MET A 161 0.84 -21.93 11.22
N CYS A 162 -0.15 -21.62 10.38
CA CYS A 162 -0.02 -20.58 9.36
C CYS A 162 0.28 -19.21 9.99
N GLU A 163 -0.36 -18.90 11.11
CA GLU A 163 -0.06 -17.67 11.85
C GLU A 163 1.39 -17.62 12.34
N LYS A 164 1.86 -18.71 12.95
CA LYS A 164 3.27 -18.81 13.37
C LYS A 164 4.25 -18.68 12.19
N GLU A 165 3.93 -19.34 11.09
CA GLU A 165 4.72 -19.27 9.87
C GLU A 165 4.80 -17.81 9.35
N MET A 166 3.69 -17.08 9.34
CA MET A 166 3.68 -15.66 8.98
C MET A 166 4.57 -14.83 9.91
N TRP A 167 4.54 -15.07 11.21
CA TRP A 167 5.39 -14.36 12.17
C TRP A 167 6.88 -14.65 11.94
N VAL A 168 7.24 -15.87 11.55
CA VAL A 168 8.62 -16.23 11.20
C VAL A 168 9.08 -15.44 9.96
N TYR A 169 8.25 -15.33 8.92
CA TYR A 169 8.58 -14.52 7.74
C TYR A 169 8.73 -13.03 8.07
N LEU A 170 7.87 -12.48 8.91
CA LEU A 170 7.96 -11.07 9.34
C LEU A 170 9.21 -10.83 10.19
N LEU A 171 9.57 -11.77 11.07
CA LEU A 171 10.79 -11.70 11.84
C LEU A 171 12.03 -11.76 10.93
N ALA A 172 12.08 -12.70 10.00
CA ALA A 172 13.16 -12.82 9.03
C ALA A 172 13.31 -11.53 8.20
N TYR A 173 12.17 -10.97 7.73
CA TYR A 173 12.17 -9.69 7.03
C TYR A 173 12.79 -8.57 7.87
N ASN A 174 12.39 -8.43 9.13
CA ASN A 174 12.91 -7.40 10.03
C ASN A 174 14.40 -7.57 10.32
N LEU A 175 14.87 -8.80 10.51
CA LEU A 175 16.30 -9.08 10.73
C LEU A 175 17.14 -8.70 9.50
N ILE A 176 16.70 -9.03 8.29
CA ILE A 176 17.39 -8.61 7.06
C ILE A 176 17.37 -7.08 6.90
N ARG A 177 16.26 -6.42 7.26
CA ARG A 177 16.16 -4.95 7.24
C ARG A 177 17.11 -4.32 8.26
N LEU A 178 17.31 -4.94 9.42
CA LEU A 178 18.27 -4.50 10.42
C LEU A 178 19.71 -4.60 9.89
N LEU A 179 20.09 -5.72 9.27
CA LEU A 179 21.39 -5.86 8.61
C LEU A 179 21.62 -4.79 7.54
N MET A 180 20.58 -4.48 6.76
CA MET A 180 20.64 -3.39 5.77
C MET A 180 20.83 -2.03 6.43
N ALA A 181 20.17 -1.78 7.57
CA ALA A 181 20.31 -0.51 8.30
C ALA A 181 21.73 -0.32 8.84
N GLU A 182 22.30 -1.35 9.45
CA GLU A 182 23.69 -1.32 9.95
C GLU A 182 24.71 -1.13 8.81
N ALA A 183 24.57 -1.88 7.73
CA ALA A 183 25.44 -1.74 6.56
C ALA A 183 25.32 -0.35 5.91
N ALA A 184 24.12 0.21 5.87
CA ALA A 184 23.86 1.52 5.32
C ALA A 184 24.47 2.64 6.17
N LEU A 185 24.37 2.51 7.51
CA LEU A 185 24.98 3.44 8.46
C LEU A 185 26.49 3.52 8.26
N GLN A 186 27.16 2.35 8.19
CA GLN A 186 28.60 2.29 7.97
C GLN A 186 29.04 2.83 6.59
N ALA A 187 28.19 2.69 5.58
CA ALA A 187 28.46 3.14 4.21
C ALA A 187 28.02 4.58 3.93
N GLY A 188 27.40 5.29 4.90
CA GLY A 188 26.88 6.65 4.71
C GLY A 188 25.76 6.75 3.69
N VAL A 189 24.90 5.73 3.57
CA VAL A 189 23.77 5.69 2.61
C VAL A 189 22.47 5.37 3.34
N THR A 190 21.33 5.52 2.64
CA THR A 190 20.05 5.13 3.22
C THR A 190 19.82 3.62 3.06
N PRO A 191 19.18 2.93 4.03
CA PRO A 191 18.92 1.49 3.94
C PRO A 191 18.16 1.06 2.68
N ARG A 192 17.29 1.92 2.15
CA ARG A 192 16.51 1.63 0.94
C ARG A 192 17.32 1.69 -0.36
N GLN A 193 18.54 2.23 -0.32
CA GLN A 193 19.47 2.16 -1.45
C GLN A 193 20.17 0.80 -1.57
N LEU A 194 20.09 -0.05 -0.53
CA LEU A 194 20.64 -1.39 -0.55
C LEU A 194 19.65 -2.42 -1.10
N SER A 195 20.17 -3.50 -1.70
CA SER A 195 19.34 -4.53 -2.29
C SER A 195 18.94 -5.58 -1.25
N PHE A 196 17.65 -5.66 -0.90
CA PHE A 196 17.12 -6.66 0.02
C PHE A 196 17.44 -8.09 -0.41
N LYS A 197 17.24 -8.43 -1.69
CA LYS A 197 17.54 -9.77 -2.22
C LYS A 197 19.01 -10.15 -2.05
N HIS A 198 19.91 -9.24 -2.39
CA HIS A 198 21.34 -9.52 -2.26
C HIS A 198 21.78 -9.57 -0.80
N THR A 199 21.22 -8.72 0.07
CA THR A 199 21.49 -8.81 1.52
C THR A 199 21.10 -10.18 2.06
N LEU A 200 19.94 -10.71 1.70
CA LEU A 200 19.52 -12.05 2.07
C LEU A 200 20.49 -13.11 1.56
N GLN A 201 20.91 -13.04 0.28
CA GLN A 201 21.84 -13.99 -0.32
C GLN A 201 23.22 -13.96 0.35
N ILE A 202 23.75 -12.76 0.61
CA ILE A 202 25.03 -12.57 1.30
C ILE A 202 24.94 -13.13 2.72
N TRP A 203 23.86 -12.83 3.45
CA TRP A 203 23.63 -13.34 4.80
C TRP A 203 23.60 -14.86 4.83
N VAL A 204 22.86 -15.51 3.94
CA VAL A 204 22.79 -16.98 3.86
C VAL A 204 24.17 -17.58 3.58
N ALA A 205 24.88 -17.07 2.60
CA ALA A 205 26.23 -17.56 2.29
C ALA A 205 27.22 -17.34 3.43
N TRP A 206 27.17 -16.15 4.07
CA TRP A 206 28.04 -15.82 5.19
C TRP A 206 27.74 -16.69 6.41
N SER A 207 26.47 -16.90 6.78
CA SER A 207 26.08 -17.74 7.92
C SER A 207 26.51 -19.20 7.72
N GLN A 208 26.39 -19.75 6.50
CA GLN A 208 26.87 -21.10 6.20
C GLN A 208 28.40 -21.23 6.40
N ARG A 209 29.16 -20.23 5.96
CA ARG A 209 30.62 -20.23 6.17
C ARG A 209 30.98 -20.16 7.64
N GLN A 210 30.29 -19.36 8.45
CA GLN A 210 30.49 -19.26 9.89
C GLN A 210 30.25 -20.59 10.64
N PHE A 211 29.31 -21.42 10.15
CA PHE A 211 29.04 -22.74 10.70
C PHE A 211 30.11 -23.78 10.32
N LEU A 212 30.78 -23.58 9.17
CA LEU A 212 31.77 -24.54 8.63
C LEU A 212 33.22 -24.20 8.91
N SER A 213 33.49 -23.03 9.47
CA SER A 213 34.87 -22.53 9.70
C SER A 213 35.10 -22.19 11.16
N ASP A 214 36.23 -22.63 11.69
CA ASP A 214 36.71 -22.22 13.02
C ASP A 214 37.18 -20.74 13.06
N ASN A 215 37.44 -20.15 11.89
CA ASN A 215 37.80 -18.73 11.74
C ASN A 215 36.55 -17.89 11.52
N LYS A 216 36.11 -17.20 12.57
CA LYS A 216 34.97 -16.26 12.48
C LYS A 216 35.39 -15.00 11.69
N GLU A 217 34.80 -14.81 10.52
CA GLU A 217 34.98 -13.56 9.79
C GLU A 217 34.37 -12.39 10.58
N ASP A 218 35.04 -11.24 10.51
CA ASP A 218 34.54 -10.02 11.15
C ASP A 218 33.23 -9.55 10.52
N THR A 219 32.25 -9.21 11.37
CA THR A 219 30.93 -8.66 10.95
C THR A 219 31.07 -7.40 10.10
N ALA A 220 32.16 -6.63 10.27
CA ALA A 220 32.44 -5.48 9.41
C ALA A 220 32.59 -5.88 7.93
N THR A 221 33.16 -7.05 7.66
CA THR A 221 33.25 -7.59 6.29
C THR A 221 31.89 -7.90 5.72
N LEU A 222 30.96 -8.48 6.51
CA LEU A 222 29.58 -8.71 6.10
C LEU A 222 28.90 -7.40 5.71
N PHE A 223 28.97 -6.38 6.55
CA PHE A 223 28.33 -5.08 6.28
C PHE A 223 28.92 -4.40 5.05
N ARG A 224 30.22 -4.47 4.84
CA ARG A 224 30.89 -3.97 3.65
C ARG A 224 30.39 -4.66 2.38
N LEU A 225 30.23 -6.00 2.38
CA LEU A 225 29.72 -6.76 1.27
C LEU A 225 28.25 -6.38 0.95
N ILE A 226 27.42 -6.25 1.97
CA ILE A 226 26.02 -5.81 1.83
C ILE A 226 25.95 -4.41 1.19
N ALA A 227 26.83 -3.49 1.62
CA ALA A 227 26.84 -2.11 1.15
C ALA A 227 27.29 -1.93 -0.32
N GLN A 228 27.98 -2.92 -0.89
CA GLN A 228 28.45 -2.88 -2.29
C GLN A 228 27.30 -2.96 -3.30
N ILE A 229 26.19 -3.63 -2.95
CA ILE A 229 25.12 -3.89 -3.90
C ILE A 229 23.94 -2.95 -3.64
N ARG A 230 23.90 -1.88 -4.43
CA ARG A 230 22.87 -0.84 -4.36
C ARG A 230 21.78 -1.07 -5.38
N VAL A 231 20.53 -0.71 -5.02
CA VAL A 231 19.44 -0.57 -5.99
C VAL A 231 19.66 0.74 -6.74
N GLY A 232 19.65 0.67 -8.06
CA GLY A 232 19.81 1.88 -8.89
C GLY A 232 18.63 2.81 -8.72
N GLU A 233 18.89 4.07 -8.46
CA GLU A 233 17.91 5.12 -8.68
C GLU A 233 17.65 5.23 -10.17
N ARG A 234 16.40 5.02 -10.57
CA ARG A 234 16.00 5.11 -11.98
C ARG A 234 14.77 6.01 -12.10
N PRO A 235 14.88 7.29 -11.75
CA PRO A 235 13.79 8.25 -11.91
C PRO A 235 13.45 8.35 -13.40
N GLY A 236 12.16 8.30 -13.71
CA GLY A 236 11.70 8.44 -15.08
C GLY A 236 11.98 7.22 -15.99
N ARG A 237 12.34 6.07 -15.45
CA ARG A 237 12.53 4.86 -16.26
C ARG A 237 11.27 4.51 -17.03
N VAL A 238 11.32 4.66 -18.35
CA VAL A 238 10.31 4.15 -19.26
C VAL A 238 10.78 2.78 -19.74
N GLU A 239 10.13 1.72 -19.26
CA GLU A 239 10.37 0.37 -19.77
C GLU A 239 9.46 0.13 -20.97
N PRO A 240 10.01 -0.10 -22.16
CA PRO A 240 9.21 -0.55 -23.28
C PRO A 240 8.62 -1.92 -22.92
N ARG A 241 7.31 -1.98 -22.78
CA ARG A 241 6.60 -3.25 -22.54
C ARG A 241 6.06 -3.75 -23.86
N ALA A 242 6.38 -5.00 -24.19
CA ALA A 242 5.71 -5.65 -25.28
C ALA A 242 4.19 -5.67 -25.01
N VAL A 243 3.40 -5.25 -26.00
CA VAL A 243 1.95 -5.39 -25.94
C VAL A 243 1.64 -6.88 -25.75
N LYS A 244 0.87 -7.23 -24.75
CA LYS A 244 0.43 -8.61 -24.55
C LYS A 244 -0.32 -9.05 -25.81
N ARG A 245 0.26 -9.99 -26.57
CA ARG A 245 -0.37 -10.57 -27.76
C ARG A 245 -1.63 -11.38 -27.43
N ARG A 246 -1.76 -11.84 -26.16
CA ARG A 246 -2.96 -12.53 -25.68
C ARG A 246 -3.81 -11.55 -24.91
N PRO A 247 -5.09 -11.41 -25.24
CA PRO A 247 -6.02 -10.66 -24.41
C PRO A 247 -6.00 -11.24 -22.98
N LYS A 248 -6.36 -10.39 -21.98
CA LYS A 248 -6.55 -10.87 -20.62
C LYS A 248 -7.51 -12.07 -20.66
N PRO A 249 -7.29 -13.12 -19.86
CA PRO A 249 -8.25 -14.20 -19.78
C PRO A 249 -9.63 -13.62 -19.48
N TYR A 250 -10.65 -14.14 -20.14
CA TYR A 250 -12.02 -13.73 -19.90
C TYR A 250 -12.34 -13.84 -18.40
N PRO A 251 -13.12 -12.90 -17.84
CA PRO A 251 -13.57 -13.02 -16.45
C PRO A 251 -14.31 -14.35 -16.26
N HIS A 252 -14.23 -14.91 -15.05
CA HIS A 252 -14.95 -16.12 -14.72
C HIS A 252 -16.46 -15.94 -14.97
N LEU A 253 -17.09 -16.96 -15.50
CA LEU A 253 -18.53 -16.95 -15.72
C LEU A 253 -19.26 -16.80 -14.36
N ASN A 254 -20.12 -15.79 -14.25
CA ASN A 254 -20.96 -15.55 -13.06
C ASN A 254 -22.20 -16.46 -13.01
N LYS A 255 -22.37 -17.32 -14.00
CA LYS A 255 -23.50 -18.23 -14.19
C LYS A 255 -23.01 -19.57 -14.71
N PRO A 256 -23.80 -20.66 -14.55
CA PRO A 256 -23.46 -21.97 -15.06
C PRO A 256 -23.20 -21.95 -16.57
N HIS A 257 -22.17 -22.69 -17.01
CA HIS A 257 -21.70 -22.70 -18.41
C HIS A 257 -22.82 -23.03 -19.43
N TRP A 258 -23.75 -23.93 -19.09
CA TRP A 258 -24.86 -24.30 -19.98
C TRP A 258 -25.85 -23.14 -20.21
N LYS A 259 -26.11 -22.31 -19.16
CA LYS A 259 -26.97 -21.12 -19.30
C LYS A 259 -26.29 -20.08 -20.19
N ALA A 260 -25.01 -19.81 -19.96
CA ALA A 260 -24.24 -18.90 -20.81
C ALA A 260 -24.23 -19.36 -22.28
N ARG A 261 -24.10 -20.66 -22.54
CA ARG A 261 -24.14 -21.23 -23.89
C ARG A 261 -25.51 -21.04 -24.55
N GLN A 262 -26.62 -21.20 -23.80
CA GLN A 262 -27.98 -20.96 -24.34
C GLN A 262 -28.18 -19.48 -24.70
N GLU A 263 -27.73 -18.56 -23.86
CA GLU A 263 -27.84 -17.12 -24.14
C GLU A 263 -27.03 -16.71 -25.36
N ILE A 264 -25.80 -17.21 -25.49
CA ILE A 264 -24.96 -16.95 -26.68
C ILE A 264 -25.61 -17.50 -27.95
N ARG A 265 -26.28 -18.66 -27.87
CA ARG A 265 -27.02 -19.22 -29.02
C ARG A 265 -28.24 -18.38 -29.40
N LYS A 266 -28.92 -17.74 -28.43
CA LYS A 266 -30.09 -16.90 -28.67
C LYS A 266 -29.77 -15.47 -29.11
N HIS A 267 -28.70 -14.89 -28.52
CA HIS A 267 -28.45 -13.45 -28.64
C HIS A 267 -27.05 -13.11 -29.20
N GLY A 268 -26.24 -14.11 -29.55
CA GLY A 268 -24.86 -13.91 -29.98
C GLY A 268 -23.91 -13.61 -28.81
N HIS A 269 -22.63 -13.44 -29.11
CA HIS A 269 -21.58 -13.15 -28.11
C HIS A 269 -21.58 -11.64 -27.83
N ALA A 270 -21.67 -11.21 -26.55
CA ALA A 270 -21.74 -9.80 -26.14
C ALA A 270 -20.59 -8.95 -26.72
N SER A 271 -19.41 -9.53 -26.92
CA SER A 271 -18.26 -8.84 -27.52
C SER A 271 -18.42 -8.50 -29.01
N LYS A 272 -19.47 -8.97 -29.69
CA LYS A 272 -19.76 -8.61 -31.08
C LYS A 272 -20.77 -7.45 -31.21
N LEU A 273 -21.44 -7.07 -30.11
CA LEU A 273 -22.42 -6.00 -30.10
C LEU A 273 -21.84 -4.62 -29.76
N GLU A 274 -20.60 -4.55 -29.24
CA GLU A 274 -19.93 -3.29 -28.91
C GLU A 274 -18.94 -2.80 -29.96
N LEU A 275 -18.84 -3.45 -31.11
CA LEU A 275 -17.92 -3.14 -32.22
C LEU A 275 -18.59 -2.61 -33.48
N ASN A 276 -19.82 -2.07 -33.36
CA ASN A 276 -20.50 -1.34 -34.45
C ASN A 276 -20.73 0.11 -34.07
#